data_2cbb7f39196dcc13b26ccfeed0ce36dd
#
_entry.id   2cbb7f39196dcc13b26ccfeed0ce36dd
#
_cell.length_a   1.000
_cell.length_b   1.000
_cell.length_c   1.000
_cell.angle_alpha   90.00
_cell.angle_beta   90.00
_cell.angle_gamma   90.00
#
_symmetry.space_group_name_H-M   'P 1'
#
loop_
_entity.id
_entity.type
_entity.pdbx_description
1 polymer ?
#
loop_
_entity_poly.entity_id
_entity_poly.type
_entity_poly.pdbx_seq_one_letter_code
_entity_poly.pdbx_strand_id
1 'polypeptide(L)'
;MLNEKRDEVAELLGIPDGITTLVCFPVAYTKGYDFSPVQRRSASEITYFDQWGFTRQKPSQDGTARIADGQGIVVEIDTDARPRKVWEVASDITTPIEFSDELKAVRWITEGETTTGSIFEGTNSIAGRNDWTTQCTVTAWKDRQTFEWKTTDVEEPGSIWRFDIAEQGAGSRLRFSMVIGEKNNRSSAMATADPSQEQNVINARRQVHKANMQRTIEGIKSKVDSP
;
A
#
# COMPACT_ATOMS: atom_id res chain seq x y z
N MET A 1 -31.28 0.01 -13.51
CA MET A 1 -32.51 -0.82 -13.35
C MET A 1 -32.98 -0.89 -11.89
N LEU A 2 -32.24 -1.41 -10.90
CA LEU A 2 -32.71 -1.41 -9.49
C LEU A 2 -32.70 -0.01 -8.85
N ASN A 3 -31.77 0.86 -9.22
CA ASN A 3 -31.72 2.24 -8.70
C ASN A 3 -32.89 3.13 -9.19
N GLU A 4 -33.45 2.85 -10.36
CA GLU A 4 -34.55 3.62 -10.92
C GLU A 4 -35.90 3.30 -10.26
N LYS A 5 -35.99 2.14 -9.59
CA LYS A 5 -37.21 1.65 -8.92
C LYS A 5 -37.03 1.49 -7.41
N ARG A 6 -36.09 2.23 -6.85
CA ARG A 6 -35.74 2.13 -5.43
C ARG A 6 -36.95 2.42 -4.51
N ASP A 7 -37.65 3.49 -4.81
CA ASP A 7 -38.78 3.95 -3.99
C ASP A 7 -39.96 2.99 -4.09
N GLU A 8 -40.25 2.45 -5.30
CA GLU A 8 -41.26 1.42 -5.49
C GLU A 8 -40.92 0.13 -4.72
N VAL A 9 -39.64 -0.25 -4.66
CA VAL A 9 -39.18 -1.43 -3.90
C VAL A 9 -39.27 -1.18 -2.40
N ALA A 10 -38.93 0.00 -1.94
CA ALA A 10 -39.01 0.39 -0.52
C ALA A 10 -40.48 0.36 -0.05
N GLU A 11 -41.39 0.92 -0.83
CA GLU A 11 -42.82 0.91 -0.54
C GLU A 11 -43.39 -0.55 -0.52
N LEU A 12 -43.05 -1.36 -1.53
CA LEU A 12 -43.49 -2.77 -1.63
C LEU A 12 -43.05 -3.60 -0.43
N LEU A 13 -41.84 -3.35 0.08
CA LEU A 13 -41.20 -4.11 1.18
C LEU A 13 -41.44 -3.47 2.55
N GLY A 14 -42.09 -2.31 2.63
CA GLY A 14 -42.36 -1.60 3.87
C GLY A 14 -41.05 -1.11 4.54
N ILE A 15 -40.06 -0.71 3.75
CA ILE A 15 -38.75 -0.24 4.26
C ILE A 15 -38.93 1.19 4.81
N PRO A 16 -38.60 1.46 6.08
CA PRO A 16 -38.73 2.78 6.67
C PRO A 16 -37.84 3.82 5.99
N ASP A 17 -38.26 5.08 6.06
CA ASP A 17 -37.45 6.21 5.63
C ASP A 17 -36.07 6.23 6.32
N GLY A 18 -35.04 6.57 5.56
CA GLY A 18 -33.67 6.62 6.05
C GLY A 18 -32.90 5.30 5.93
N ILE A 19 -33.55 4.19 5.52
CA ILE A 19 -32.89 2.92 5.21
C ILE A 19 -32.59 2.85 3.71
N THR A 20 -31.32 2.56 3.38
CA THR A 20 -30.88 2.40 2.00
C THR A 20 -30.71 0.94 1.64
N THR A 21 -31.44 0.45 0.62
CA THR A 21 -31.27 -0.88 0.06
C THR A 21 -30.03 -0.90 -0.84
N LEU A 22 -29.05 -1.71 -0.49
CA LEU A 22 -27.81 -1.87 -1.25
C LEU A 22 -27.86 -3.01 -2.27
N VAL A 23 -28.55 -4.09 -1.94
CA VAL A 23 -28.62 -5.30 -2.78
C VAL A 23 -29.90 -6.07 -2.52
N CYS A 24 -30.45 -6.66 -3.58
CA CYS A 24 -31.53 -7.64 -3.51
C CYS A 24 -31.04 -9.01 -4.00
N PHE A 25 -31.27 -10.05 -3.20
CA PHE A 25 -31.03 -11.43 -3.60
C PHE A 25 -32.36 -12.08 -3.97
N PRO A 26 -32.55 -12.50 -5.23
CA PRO A 26 -33.74 -13.28 -5.60
C PRO A 26 -33.68 -14.65 -4.92
N VAL A 27 -34.75 -15.02 -4.24
CA VAL A 27 -34.93 -16.33 -3.63
C VAL A 27 -36.07 -17.02 -4.35
N ALA A 28 -35.85 -18.23 -4.85
CA ALA A 28 -36.85 -19.01 -5.57
C ALA A 28 -36.76 -20.48 -5.18
N TYR A 29 -37.89 -21.18 -5.31
CA TYR A 29 -37.90 -22.65 -5.24
C TYR A 29 -37.21 -23.22 -6.48
N THR A 30 -36.22 -24.10 -6.26
CA THR A 30 -35.50 -24.76 -7.34
C THR A 30 -36.10 -26.14 -7.64
N LYS A 31 -35.98 -26.57 -8.89
CA LYS A 31 -36.46 -27.89 -9.31
C LYS A 31 -35.44 -29.02 -9.07
N GLY A 32 -34.23 -28.67 -8.58
CA GLY A 32 -33.15 -29.61 -8.30
C GLY A 32 -32.59 -29.41 -6.90
N TYR A 33 -31.97 -30.45 -6.37
CA TYR A 33 -31.37 -30.46 -5.02
C TYR A 33 -29.82 -30.60 -5.05
N ASP A 34 -29.29 -30.98 -6.21
CA ASP A 34 -27.86 -31.21 -6.38
C ASP A 34 -27.25 -30.03 -7.16
N PHE A 35 -26.66 -29.09 -6.43
CA PHE A 35 -25.97 -27.92 -6.98
C PHE A 35 -24.50 -28.07 -6.75
N SER A 36 -23.74 -28.19 -7.82
CA SER A 36 -22.28 -28.10 -7.73
C SER A 36 -21.86 -26.70 -7.24
N PRO A 37 -20.93 -26.61 -6.28
CA PRO A 37 -20.38 -25.32 -5.88
C PRO A 37 -19.80 -24.58 -7.08
N VAL A 38 -20.26 -23.35 -7.30
CA VAL A 38 -19.63 -22.50 -8.32
C VAL A 38 -18.26 -22.06 -7.80
N GLN A 39 -17.23 -22.29 -8.60
CA GLN A 39 -15.89 -21.82 -8.28
C GLN A 39 -15.90 -20.28 -8.27
N ARG A 40 -15.74 -19.70 -7.11
CA ARG A 40 -15.71 -18.24 -6.93
C ARG A 40 -14.28 -17.79 -6.83
N ARG A 41 -14.00 -16.60 -7.36
CA ARG A 41 -12.74 -15.93 -7.06
C ARG A 41 -12.66 -15.70 -5.55
N SER A 42 -11.44 -15.77 -5.00
CA SER A 42 -11.22 -15.42 -3.60
C SER A 42 -11.60 -13.95 -3.35
N ALA A 43 -12.00 -13.63 -2.12
CA ALA A 43 -12.31 -12.24 -1.77
C ALA A 43 -11.13 -11.31 -2.07
N SER A 44 -9.91 -11.78 -1.88
CA SER A 44 -8.67 -11.03 -2.17
C SER A 44 -8.49 -10.70 -3.66
N GLU A 45 -9.01 -11.54 -4.57
CA GLU A 45 -8.93 -11.29 -6.02
C GLU A 45 -9.92 -10.24 -6.51
N ILE A 46 -10.97 -10.00 -5.76
CA ILE A 46 -12.08 -9.10 -6.14
C ILE A 46 -12.23 -7.92 -5.19
N THR A 47 -11.39 -7.85 -4.15
CA THR A 47 -11.38 -6.73 -3.21
C THR A 47 -10.26 -5.78 -3.59
N TYR A 48 -10.63 -4.55 -3.88
CA TYR A 48 -9.70 -3.46 -4.13
C TYR A 48 -9.75 -2.50 -2.95
N PHE A 49 -8.57 -2.00 -2.55
CA PHE A 49 -8.44 -1.07 -1.44
C PHE A 49 -8.07 0.30 -1.97
N ASP A 50 -8.82 1.31 -1.58
CA ASP A 50 -8.61 2.72 -1.90
C ASP A 50 -8.74 3.09 -3.40
N GLN A 51 -8.34 2.20 -4.31
CA GLN A 51 -8.46 2.41 -5.75
C GLN A 51 -8.79 1.09 -6.47
N TRP A 52 -9.52 1.17 -7.57
CA TRP A 52 -9.81 0.03 -8.44
C TRP A 52 -8.53 -0.56 -9.02
N GLY A 53 -8.35 -1.86 -8.92
CA GLY A 53 -7.15 -2.56 -9.38
C GLY A 53 -6.06 -2.70 -8.33
N PHE A 54 -6.15 -2.02 -7.19
CA PHE A 54 -5.21 -2.16 -6.07
C PHE A 54 -5.66 -3.28 -5.13
N THR A 55 -5.23 -4.50 -5.44
CA THR A 55 -5.50 -5.66 -4.58
C THR A 55 -4.51 -5.71 -3.43
N ARG A 56 -5.00 -5.76 -2.19
CA ARG A 56 -4.18 -6.24 -1.07
C ARG A 56 -4.10 -7.75 -1.18
N GLN A 57 -2.88 -8.24 -1.25
CA GLN A 57 -2.40 -9.61 -1.03
C GLN A 57 -3.43 -10.75 -1.17
N LYS A 58 -3.12 -11.72 -2.02
CA LYS A 58 -3.67 -13.08 -1.87
C LYS A 58 -3.17 -13.66 -0.55
N PRO A 59 -4.04 -13.94 0.44
CA PRO A 59 -3.64 -14.84 1.52
C PRO A 59 -3.34 -16.20 0.88
N SER A 60 -2.24 -16.82 1.26
CA SER A 60 -2.02 -18.21 0.90
C SER A 60 -3.19 -19.07 1.41
N GLN A 61 -3.61 -20.07 0.66
CA GLN A 61 -4.74 -20.91 1.01
C GLN A 61 -4.55 -21.65 2.37
N ASP A 62 -3.32 -21.80 2.81
CA ASP A 62 -2.92 -22.43 4.06
C ASP A 62 -2.69 -21.43 5.22
N GLY A 63 -2.96 -20.12 5.00
CA GLY A 63 -2.76 -19.07 5.99
C GLY A 63 -1.30 -18.65 6.18
N THR A 64 -0.35 -19.23 5.45
CA THR A 64 1.06 -18.81 5.48
C THR A 64 1.30 -17.66 4.50
N ALA A 65 1.97 -16.60 4.93
CA ALA A 65 2.33 -15.50 4.06
C ALA A 65 3.50 -15.91 3.16
N ARG A 66 3.37 -15.68 1.84
CA ARG A 66 4.41 -15.93 0.84
C ARG A 66 4.83 -14.63 0.18
N ILE A 67 6.06 -14.57 -0.30
CA ILE A 67 6.54 -13.41 -1.07
C ILE A 67 5.70 -13.19 -2.32
N ALA A 68 5.33 -14.25 -3.02
CA ALA A 68 4.46 -14.20 -4.19
C ALA A 68 3.07 -13.59 -3.92
N ASP A 69 2.65 -13.52 -2.66
CA ASP A 69 1.39 -12.88 -2.28
C ASP A 69 1.50 -11.33 -2.19
N GLY A 70 2.67 -10.75 -2.44
CA GLY A 70 2.89 -9.30 -2.36
C GLY A 70 2.72 -8.75 -0.95
N GLN A 71 3.55 -9.19 -0.01
CA GLN A 71 3.43 -8.81 1.41
C GLN A 71 3.65 -7.32 1.64
N GLY A 72 2.64 -6.64 2.19
CA GLY A 72 2.66 -5.21 2.41
C GLY A 72 2.64 -4.78 3.86
N ILE A 73 2.92 -3.51 4.06
CA ILE A 73 2.85 -2.79 5.32
C ILE A 73 2.17 -1.46 5.07
N VAL A 74 1.34 -1.03 6.00
CA VAL A 74 0.73 0.30 6.00
C VAL A 74 0.87 0.89 7.38
N VAL A 75 1.27 2.15 7.44
CA VAL A 75 1.22 2.99 8.65
C VAL A 75 0.55 4.31 8.30
N GLU A 76 -0.21 4.87 9.23
CA GLU A 76 -0.98 6.09 9.03
C GLU A 76 -0.87 7.00 10.26
N ILE A 77 -0.92 8.31 10.03
CA ILE A 77 -0.94 9.31 11.08
C ILE A 77 -1.75 10.54 10.66
N ASP A 78 -2.49 11.12 11.59
CA ASP A 78 -3.17 12.41 11.38
C ASP A 78 -2.26 13.55 11.84
N THR A 79 -2.24 14.65 11.06
CA THR A 79 -1.47 15.87 11.32
C THR A 79 -2.40 17.07 11.33
N ASP A 80 -2.03 18.13 12.05
CA ASP A 80 -2.75 19.40 12.04
C ASP A 80 -2.41 20.26 10.81
N ALA A 81 -1.35 19.87 10.09
CA ALA A 81 -0.89 20.58 8.91
C ALA A 81 -1.74 20.27 7.67
N ARG A 82 -1.91 21.29 6.81
CA ARG A 82 -2.56 21.14 5.52
C ARG A 82 -1.77 20.25 4.56
N PRO A 83 -2.42 19.59 3.55
CA PRO A 83 -1.75 18.69 2.61
C PRO A 83 -0.51 19.25 1.95
N ARG A 84 -0.48 20.55 1.67
CA ARG A 84 0.68 21.23 1.08
C ARG A 84 1.92 21.12 1.98
N LYS A 85 1.80 21.44 3.28
CA LYS A 85 2.95 21.39 4.22
C LYS A 85 3.42 19.95 4.42
N VAL A 86 2.48 18.99 4.48
CA VAL A 86 2.80 17.57 4.56
C VAL A 86 3.52 17.09 3.30
N TRP A 87 3.06 17.50 2.12
CA TRP A 87 3.67 17.17 0.84
C TRP A 87 5.12 17.65 0.74
N GLU A 88 5.39 18.90 1.08
CA GLU A 88 6.73 19.48 1.04
C GLU A 88 7.76 18.65 1.82
N VAL A 89 7.35 18.02 2.93
CA VAL A 89 8.22 17.16 3.74
C VAL A 89 8.22 15.70 3.28
N ALA A 90 7.04 15.14 2.95
CA ALA A 90 6.93 13.73 2.58
C ALA A 90 7.48 13.43 1.18
N SER A 91 7.46 14.40 0.26
CA SER A 91 8.01 14.25 -1.10
C SER A 91 9.52 14.57 -1.20
N ASP A 92 10.12 15.10 -0.15
CA ASP A 92 11.57 15.24 -0.06
C ASP A 92 12.18 13.86 0.23
N ILE A 93 12.88 13.31 -0.78
CA ILE A 93 13.53 11.99 -0.67
C ILE A 93 14.56 11.90 0.45
N THR A 94 15.05 13.03 0.98
CA THR A 94 16.02 13.07 2.09
C THR A 94 15.35 12.87 3.45
N THR A 95 14.06 13.18 3.59
CA THR A 95 13.33 13.09 4.85
C THR A 95 13.44 11.72 5.54
N PRO A 96 13.30 10.58 4.84
CA PRO A 96 13.40 9.27 5.48
C PRO A 96 14.79 8.95 6.06
N ILE A 97 15.88 9.64 5.61
CA ILE A 97 17.23 9.42 6.14
C ILE A 97 17.30 9.70 7.63
N GLU A 98 16.57 10.73 8.09
CA GLU A 98 16.61 11.17 9.48
C GLU A 98 15.97 10.15 10.45
N PHE A 99 15.10 9.28 9.92
CA PHE A 99 14.25 8.39 10.73
C PHE A 99 14.49 6.89 10.46
N SER A 100 15.27 6.57 9.44
CA SER A 100 15.58 5.19 9.06
C SER A 100 16.90 4.71 9.66
N ASP A 101 16.90 3.53 10.26
CA ASP A 101 18.12 2.86 10.69
C ASP A 101 18.93 2.30 9.51
N GLU A 102 18.29 2.13 8.34
CA GLU A 102 18.84 1.46 7.18
C GLU A 102 19.27 2.45 6.08
N LEU A 103 18.41 3.40 5.72
CA LEU A 103 18.70 4.39 4.67
C LEU A 103 19.68 5.45 5.16
N LYS A 104 20.81 5.63 4.47
CA LYS A 104 21.91 6.55 4.87
C LYS A 104 22.09 7.74 3.95
N ALA A 105 21.80 7.57 2.67
CA ALA A 105 21.90 8.64 1.68
C ALA A 105 20.91 8.44 0.55
N VAL A 106 20.48 9.53 -0.06
CA VAL A 106 19.70 9.52 -1.30
C VAL A 106 20.19 10.62 -2.22
N ARG A 107 20.04 10.42 -3.51
CA ARG A 107 20.29 11.46 -4.50
C ARG A 107 19.40 11.28 -5.73
N TRP A 108 18.94 12.38 -6.30
CA TRP A 108 18.32 12.36 -7.62
C TRP A 108 19.35 12.03 -8.70
N ILE A 109 18.96 11.14 -9.63
CA ILE A 109 19.70 10.85 -10.85
C ILE A 109 19.16 11.69 -12.01
N THR A 110 17.81 11.78 -12.09
CA THR A 110 17.17 12.67 -13.06
C THR A 110 17.32 14.10 -12.59
N GLU A 111 17.85 14.96 -13.46
CA GLU A 111 17.97 16.40 -13.23
C GLU A 111 16.65 17.11 -13.59
N GLY A 112 16.41 18.24 -12.95
CA GLY A 112 15.26 19.11 -13.21
C GLY A 112 14.05 18.84 -12.32
N GLU A 113 12.86 19.12 -12.82
CA GLU A 113 11.60 18.97 -12.07
C GLU A 113 11.24 17.49 -11.90
N THR A 114 10.85 17.11 -10.68
CA THR A 114 10.43 15.74 -10.38
C THR A 114 9.07 15.44 -10.96
N THR A 115 8.99 14.35 -11.70
CA THR A 115 7.75 13.84 -12.33
C THR A 115 7.70 12.33 -12.26
N THR A 116 6.60 11.74 -12.72
CA THR A 116 6.56 10.30 -13.02
C THR A 116 7.63 9.94 -14.05
N GLY A 117 8.42 8.91 -13.77
CA GLY A 117 9.59 8.49 -14.55
C GLY A 117 10.92 9.04 -14.01
N SER A 118 10.93 10.04 -13.11
CA SER A 118 12.15 10.51 -12.47
C SER A 118 12.82 9.40 -11.66
N ILE A 119 14.15 9.41 -11.64
CA ILE A 119 14.96 8.37 -11.01
C ILE A 119 15.79 8.98 -9.88
N PHE A 120 15.81 8.29 -8.76
CA PHE A 120 16.74 8.55 -7.65
C PHE A 120 17.36 7.25 -7.16
N GLU A 121 18.41 7.36 -6.38
CA GLU A 121 19.01 6.20 -5.72
C GLU A 121 19.13 6.41 -4.22
N GLY A 122 19.01 5.32 -3.47
CA GLY A 122 19.18 5.27 -2.03
C GLY A 122 20.33 4.32 -1.65
N THR A 123 21.23 4.79 -0.81
CA THR A 123 22.28 3.98 -0.19
C THR A 123 21.83 3.52 1.18
N ASN A 124 21.91 2.22 1.41
CA ASN A 124 21.49 1.58 2.63
C ASN A 124 22.66 0.90 3.32
N SER A 125 22.61 0.82 4.65
CA SER A 125 23.60 0.18 5.50
C SER A 125 22.94 -0.56 6.65
N ILE A 126 23.39 -1.78 6.91
CA ILE A 126 22.97 -2.59 8.07
C ILE A 126 24.24 -3.18 8.70
N ALA A 127 24.30 -3.21 10.03
CA ALA A 127 25.42 -3.82 10.74
C ALA A 127 25.68 -5.26 10.27
N GLY A 128 26.95 -5.58 10.03
CA GLY A 128 27.39 -6.90 9.55
C GLY A 128 27.17 -7.15 8.06
N ARG A 129 26.86 -6.14 7.27
CA ARG A 129 26.68 -6.21 5.83
C ARG A 129 27.37 -5.04 5.13
N ASN A 130 27.85 -5.25 3.90
CA ASN A 130 28.30 -4.15 3.05
C ASN A 130 27.14 -3.24 2.68
N ASP A 131 27.42 -1.95 2.56
CA ASP A 131 26.46 -0.98 2.04
C ASP A 131 26.02 -1.37 0.62
N TRP A 132 24.79 -1.03 0.29
CA TRP A 132 24.26 -1.26 -1.05
C TRP A 132 23.42 -0.09 -1.51
N THR A 133 23.43 0.15 -2.81
CA THR A 133 22.64 1.19 -3.44
C THR A 133 21.48 0.57 -4.21
N THR A 134 20.33 1.19 -4.13
CA THR A 134 19.10 0.78 -4.82
C THR A 134 18.59 1.92 -5.67
N GLN A 135 18.42 1.68 -6.96
CA GLN A 135 17.77 2.62 -7.86
C GLN A 135 16.27 2.58 -7.67
N CYS A 136 15.65 3.74 -7.69
CA CYS A 136 14.21 3.94 -7.51
C CYS A 136 13.66 4.75 -8.67
N THR A 137 12.54 4.30 -9.25
CA THR A 137 11.82 5.04 -10.30
C THR A 137 10.49 5.53 -9.76
N VAL A 138 10.22 6.81 -9.89
CA VAL A 138 8.92 7.41 -9.52
C VAL A 138 7.84 6.90 -10.46
N THR A 139 6.82 6.26 -9.91
CA THR A 139 5.69 5.69 -10.69
C THR A 139 4.40 6.46 -10.53
N ALA A 140 4.26 7.27 -9.47
CA ALA A 140 3.22 8.28 -9.36
C ALA A 140 3.75 9.52 -8.65
N TRP A 141 3.51 10.68 -9.24
CA TRP A 141 3.81 12.01 -8.69
C TRP A 141 2.59 12.90 -8.89
N LYS A 142 1.74 12.98 -7.87
CA LYS A 142 0.52 13.82 -7.86
C LYS A 142 0.66 14.82 -6.73
N ASP A 143 0.88 16.07 -7.10
CA ASP A 143 1.10 17.16 -6.13
C ASP A 143 0.09 17.12 -4.97
N ARG A 144 0.59 17.17 -3.75
CA ARG A 144 -0.15 17.16 -2.49
C ARG A 144 -1.05 15.94 -2.26
N GLN A 145 -0.90 14.87 -3.05
CA GLN A 145 -1.74 13.68 -2.97
C GLN A 145 -0.95 12.38 -2.89
N THR A 146 -0.07 12.12 -3.87
CA THR A 146 0.57 10.82 -3.99
C THR A 146 2.00 10.94 -4.49
N PHE A 147 2.92 10.30 -3.76
CA PHE A 147 4.29 10.02 -4.20
C PHE A 147 4.54 8.52 -4.11
N GLU A 148 4.72 7.86 -5.25
CA GLU A 148 4.99 6.43 -5.34
C GLU A 148 6.27 6.18 -6.12
N TRP A 149 7.05 5.23 -5.67
CA TRP A 149 8.24 4.74 -6.37
C TRP A 149 8.39 3.23 -6.27
N LYS A 150 9.03 2.67 -7.28
CA LYS A 150 9.42 1.27 -7.35
C LYS A 150 10.93 1.14 -7.30
N THR A 151 11.42 0.12 -6.63
CA THR A 151 12.86 -0.14 -6.50
C THR A 151 13.33 -1.18 -7.51
N THR A 152 14.55 -1.00 -8.02
CA THR A 152 15.29 -1.90 -8.91
C THR A 152 14.73 -1.94 -10.32
N ASP A 153 13.48 -2.34 -10.49
CA ASP A 153 12.80 -2.49 -11.79
C ASP A 153 11.35 -2.02 -11.69
N VAL A 154 10.77 -1.53 -12.78
CA VAL A 154 9.39 -1.02 -12.80
C VAL A 154 8.37 -2.11 -13.03
N GLU A 155 8.69 -3.09 -13.86
CA GLU A 155 7.79 -4.21 -14.20
C GLU A 155 7.82 -5.30 -13.12
N GLU A 156 9.03 -5.62 -12.63
CA GLU A 156 9.26 -6.61 -11.57
C GLU A 156 9.97 -5.96 -10.38
N PRO A 157 9.30 -5.07 -9.63
CA PRO A 157 9.96 -4.27 -8.60
C PRO A 157 10.41 -5.12 -7.41
N GLY A 158 11.56 -4.75 -6.85
CA GLY A 158 12.02 -5.30 -5.57
C GLY A 158 11.13 -4.88 -4.41
N SER A 159 10.54 -3.69 -4.47
CA SER A 159 9.49 -3.20 -3.59
C SER A 159 8.78 -2.00 -4.20
N ILE A 160 7.56 -1.76 -3.75
CA ILE A 160 6.75 -0.58 -4.09
C ILE A 160 6.55 0.21 -2.81
N TRP A 161 6.80 1.51 -2.85
CA TRP A 161 6.67 2.43 -1.73
C TRP A 161 5.76 3.58 -2.11
N ARG A 162 4.92 4.04 -1.17
CA ARG A 162 3.95 5.07 -1.48
C ARG A 162 3.56 5.89 -0.28
N PHE A 163 3.60 7.20 -0.43
CA PHE A 163 2.91 8.17 0.41
C PHE A 163 1.59 8.57 -0.23
N ASP A 164 0.52 8.57 0.54
CA ASP A 164 -0.75 9.19 0.21
C ASP A 164 -1.11 10.22 1.27
N ILE A 165 -1.57 11.38 0.81
CA ILE A 165 -1.97 12.50 1.66
C ILE A 165 -3.41 12.84 1.32
N ALA A 166 -4.28 12.85 2.32
CA ALA A 166 -5.68 13.22 2.19
C ALA A 166 -6.04 14.33 3.18
N GLU A 167 -6.94 15.21 2.79
CA GLU A 167 -7.52 16.18 3.73
C GLU A 167 -8.30 15.43 4.83
N GLN A 168 -8.10 15.86 6.08
CA GLN A 168 -8.76 15.30 7.25
C GLN A 168 -9.16 16.44 8.21
N GLY A 169 -10.43 16.87 8.14
CA GLY A 169 -10.89 18.02 8.91
C GLY A 169 -10.12 19.29 8.57
N ALA A 170 -9.46 19.90 9.54
CA ALA A 170 -8.61 21.07 9.34
C ALA A 170 -7.16 20.74 8.93
N GLY A 171 -6.75 19.49 9.07
CA GLY A 171 -5.41 18.98 8.82
C GLY A 171 -5.35 17.97 7.68
N SER A 172 -4.49 16.96 7.85
CA SER A 172 -4.26 15.91 6.84
C SER A 172 -4.09 14.54 7.49
N ARG A 173 -4.43 13.51 6.76
CA ARG A 173 -4.00 12.13 7.00
C ARG A 173 -2.85 11.79 6.06
N LEU A 174 -1.72 11.41 6.65
CA LEU A 174 -0.58 10.85 5.92
C LEU A 174 -0.58 9.33 6.06
N ARG A 175 -0.55 8.63 4.93
CA ARG A 175 -0.43 7.18 4.84
C ARG A 175 0.88 6.85 4.15
N PHE A 176 1.66 5.95 4.75
CA PHE A 176 2.86 5.40 4.14
C PHE A 176 2.68 3.90 3.99
N SER A 177 2.77 3.41 2.77
CA SER A 177 2.62 2.00 2.44
C SER A 177 3.81 1.47 1.67
N MET A 178 4.09 0.17 1.83
CA MET A 178 5.07 -0.55 1.02
C MET A 178 4.59 -1.96 0.73
N VAL A 179 5.02 -2.51 -0.39
CA VAL A 179 4.82 -3.92 -0.77
C VAL A 179 6.18 -4.52 -1.10
N ILE A 180 6.47 -5.70 -0.56
CA ILE A 180 7.65 -6.49 -0.92
C ILE A 180 7.37 -7.14 -2.28
N GLY A 181 8.24 -6.92 -3.26
CA GLY A 181 8.14 -7.52 -4.58
C GLY A 181 8.48 -9.01 -4.56
N GLU A 182 7.98 -9.72 -5.57
CA GLU A 182 8.27 -11.15 -5.73
C GLU A 182 9.74 -11.43 -6.10
N LYS A 183 10.36 -10.50 -6.81
CA LYS A 183 11.72 -10.61 -7.35
C LYS A 183 12.56 -9.38 -7.01
N ASN A 184 13.81 -9.41 -7.44
CA ASN A 184 14.73 -8.27 -7.41
C ASN A 184 14.97 -7.67 -6.01
N ASN A 185 14.80 -8.47 -4.96
CA ASN A 185 15.15 -8.10 -3.59
C ASN A 185 15.74 -9.28 -2.81
N ARG A 186 16.41 -8.97 -1.70
CA ARG A 186 17.09 -9.98 -0.87
C ARG A 186 16.11 -10.97 -0.23
N SER A 187 14.94 -10.51 0.21
CA SER A 187 13.96 -11.38 0.87
C SER A 187 13.47 -12.47 -0.07
N SER A 188 13.20 -12.09 -1.34
CA SER A 188 12.83 -13.05 -2.38
C SER A 188 13.97 -14.03 -2.69
N ALA A 189 15.21 -13.54 -2.77
CA ALA A 189 16.37 -14.40 -2.99
C ALA A 189 16.58 -15.40 -1.84
N MET A 190 16.42 -14.96 -0.59
CA MET A 190 16.52 -15.84 0.58
C MET A 190 15.42 -16.89 0.63
N ALA A 191 14.16 -16.50 0.36
CA ALA A 191 13.04 -17.42 0.32
C ALA A 191 13.14 -18.41 -0.82
N THR A 192 13.68 -18.01 -1.97
CA THR A 192 13.95 -18.93 -3.08
C THR A 192 15.05 -19.93 -2.75
N ALA A 193 16.10 -19.49 -2.04
CA ALA A 193 17.20 -20.36 -1.62
C ALA A 193 16.78 -21.40 -0.57
N ASP A 194 15.89 -21.01 0.36
CA ASP A 194 15.31 -21.90 1.36
C ASP A 194 13.83 -21.56 1.59
N PRO A 195 12.92 -22.23 0.85
CA PRO A 195 11.47 -21.99 1.00
C PRO A 195 10.92 -22.27 2.40
N SER A 196 11.59 -23.09 3.21
CA SER A 196 11.16 -23.36 4.59
C SER A 196 11.31 -22.15 5.50
N GLN A 197 12.18 -21.20 5.15
CA GLN A 197 12.44 -19.96 5.88
C GLN A 197 11.63 -18.75 5.36
N GLU A 198 10.86 -18.92 4.30
CA GLU A 198 10.14 -17.81 3.66
C GLU A 198 9.32 -17.00 4.66
N GLN A 199 8.53 -17.65 5.51
CA GLN A 199 7.71 -17.00 6.54
C GLN A 199 8.56 -16.19 7.53
N ASN A 200 9.69 -16.74 7.97
CA ASN A 200 10.59 -16.06 8.90
C ASN A 200 11.23 -14.82 8.25
N VAL A 201 11.67 -14.96 7.00
CA VAL A 201 12.26 -13.87 6.21
C VAL A 201 11.24 -12.73 6.05
N ILE A 202 10.01 -13.05 5.66
CA ILE A 202 8.92 -12.06 5.50
C ILE A 202 8.65 -11.35 6.84
N ASN A 203 8.46 -12.10 7.91
CA ASN A 203 8.12 -11.54 9.21
C ASN A 203 9.22 -10.61 9.74
N ALA A 204 10.48 -11.05 9.67
CA ALA A 204 11.62 -10.23 10.07
C ALA A 204 11.70 -8.94 9.26
N ARG A 205 11.55 -9.01 7.93
CA ARG A 205 11.63 -7.84 7.06
C ARG A 205 10.48 -6.87 7.30
N ARG A 206 9.26 -7.39 7.46
CA ARG A 206 8.08 -6.56 7.78
C ARG A 206 8.23 -5.83 9.11
N GLN A 207 8.77 -6.45 10.14
CA GLN A 207 9.01 -5.79 11.43
C GLN A 207 9.96 -4.61 11.29
N VAL A 208 11.10 -4.80 10.61
CA VAL A 208 12.09 -3.74 10.38
C VAL A 208 11.48 -2.58 9.58
N HIS A 209 10.82 -2.89 8.48
CA HIS A 209 10.20 -1.85 7.66
C HIS A 209 9.09 -1.11 8.40
N LYS A 210 8.22 -1.83 9.11
CA LYS A 210 7.15 -1.20 9.89
C LYS A 210 7.69 -0.21 10.91
N ALA A 211 8.76 -0.57 11.63
CA ALA A 211 9.39 0.31 12.61
C ALA A 211 10.00 1.56 11.96
N ASN A 212 10.72 1.40 10.84
CA ASN A 212 11.29 2.52 10.09
C ASN A 212 10.18 3.44 9.53
N MET A 213 9.15 2.86 8.93
CA MET A 213 8.02 3.61 8.37
C MET A 213 7.27 4.37 9.45
N GLN A 214 7.06 3.77 10.61
CA GLN A 214 6.38 4.41 11.73
C GLN A 214 7.17 5.64 12.22
N ARG A 215 8.49 5.49 12.45
CA ARG A 215 9.35 6.62 12.81
C ARG A 215 9.36 7.71 11.75
N THR A 216 9.34 7.34 10.46
CA THR A 216 9.31 8.30 9.36
C THR A 216 8.04 9.16 9.40
N ILE A 217 6.85 8.55 9.52
CA ILE A 217 5.61 9.35 9.55
C ILE A 217 5.46 10.18 10.83
N GLU A 218 5.94 9.67 11.98
CA GLU A 218 6.00 10.43 13.23
C GLU A 218 6.97 11.63 13.12
N GLY A 219 8.12 11.42 12.49
CA GLY A 219 9.06 12.48 12.21
C GLY A 219 8.51 13.54 11.24
N ILE A 220 7.83 13.12 10.17
CA ILE A 220 7.13 14.04 9.27
C ILE A 220 6.09 14.83 10.05
N LYS A 221 5.24 14.16 10.84
CA LYS A 221 4.24 14.84 11.70
C LYS A 221 4.90 15.88 12.59
N SER A 222 5.95 15.53 13.29
CA SER A 222 6.68 16.47 14.17
C SER A 222 7.18 17.70 13.42
N LYS A 223 7.69 17.54 12.19
CA LYS A 223 8.17 18.65 11.35
C LYS A 223 7.04 19.56 10.86
N VAL A 224 5.88 18.97 10.50
CA VAL A 224 4.79 19.76 9.90
C VAL A 224 3.87 20.37 10.93
N ASP A 225 3.74 19.81 12.13
CA ASP A 225 2.90 20.34 13.20
C ASP A 225 3.67 21.37 14.09
N SER A 226 5.00 21.46 13.92
CA SER A 226 5.79 22.51 14.57
C SER A 226 5.42 23.90 14.01
N PRO A 227 5.32 24.90 14.89
CA PRO A 227 4.93 26.27 14.52
C PRO A 227 5.90 26.95 13.54
#